data_766c9fc629d7c2eeb2ab8c26367784c7
#
_entry.id   766c9fc629d7c2eeb2ab8c26367784c7
#
_cell.length_a   1.000
_cell.length_b   1.000
_cell.length_c   1.000
_cell.angle_alpha   90.00
_cell.angle_beta   90.00
_cell.angle_gamma   90.00
#
_symmetry.space_group_name_H-M   'P 1'
#
loop_
_entity.id
_entity.type
_entity.pdbx_description
1 polymer ?
#
loop_
_entity_poly.entity_id
_entity_poly.type
_entity_poly.pdbx_seq_one_letter_code
_entity_poly.pdbx_strand_id
1 'polypeptide(L)'
;QVEEKNLSQWFFKITNYAEELLKDLDKLNLWPEKVKVMQKNWIGKSLGAEIKFKISNQSKFLNIFTTRPDTIYGATFIAVSINHPIVKKNLSDLEIDKIKKEFDGIDNDKEKLGFKINLNCDHPILDKKIPIYIANFVLDTYGEGAIFGCPAHDVRDYEFAKKYSLPIIKVIDCDDDQLPF
;
A
#
# COMPACT_ATOMS: atom_id res chain seq x y z
N GLN A 1 26.76 -13.41 -8.28
CA GLN A 1 25.32 -13.24 -8.39
C GLN A 1 24.82 -12.64 -7.07
N VAL A 2 24.03 -11.57 -7.12
CA VAL A 2 23.41 -10.96 -5.92
C VAL A 2 22.10 -11.69 -5.67
N GLU A 3 21.90 -12.15 -4.43
CA GLU A 3 20.69 -12.85 -4.01
C GLU A 3 20.12 -12.21 -2.75
N GLU A 4 18.80 -12.10 -2.66
CA GLU A 4 18.12 -11.74 -1.42
C GLU A 4 18.02 -12.97 -0.51
N LYS A 5 18.54 -12.83 0.73
CA LYS A 5 18.49 -13.90 1.74
C LYS A 5 18.05 -13.36 3.09
N ASN A 6 17.21 -14.12 3.76
CA ASN A 6 16.88 -13.87 5.16
C ASN A 6 18.03 -14.36 6.05
N LEU A 7 18.71 -13.43 6.70
CA LEU A 7 19.79 -13.71 7.62
C LEU A 7 19.38 -13.38 9.06
N SER A 8 19.73 -14.25 9.98
CA SER A 8 19.57 -13.97 11.41
C SER A 8 20.75 -13.12 11.90
N GLN A 9 20.47 -11.89 12.30
CA GLN A 9 21.50 -10.97 12.82
C GLN A 9 20.89 -9.96 13.81
N TRP A 10 21.75 -9.21 14.47
CA TRP A 10 21.32 -8.20 15.42
C TRP A 10 20.84 -6.93 14.73
N PHE A 11 19.65 -6.46 15.13
CA PHE A 11 19.07 -5.20 14.68
C PHE A 11 18.62 -4.37 15.88
N PHE A 12 18.86 -3.06 15.83
CA PHE A 12 18.18 -2.13 16.70
C PHE A 12 16.74 -1.90 16.23
N LYS A 13 15.77 -2.07 17.13
CA LYS A 13 14.36 -1.77 16.84
C LYS A 13 14.12 -0.25 16.91
N ILE A 14 14.77 0.51 16.04
CA ILE A 14 14.75 1.98 16.06
C ILE A 14 13.34 2.56 15.93
N THR A 15 12.45 1.88 15.21
CA THR A 15 11.05 2.29 15.04
C THR A 15 10.26 2.34 16.34
N ASN A 16 10.65 1.56 17.36
CA ASN A 16 10.01 1.61 18.68
C ASN A 16 10.26 2.95 19.40
N TYR A 17 11.29 3.67 18.99
CA TYR A 17 11.67 4.97 19.57
C TYR A 17 11.23 6.16 18.73
N ALA A 18 10.54 5.95 17.61
CA ALA A 18 10.19 7.00 16.66
C ALA A 18 9.41 8.15 17.31
N GLU A 19 8.40 7.85 18.14
CA GLU A 19 7.60 8.86 18.83
C GLU A 19 8.43 9.63 19.87
N GLU A 20 9.29 8.94 20.62
CA GLU A 20 10.16 9.55 21.61
C GLU A 20 11.20 10.46 20.95
N LEU A 21 11.86 9.96 19.90
CA LEU A 21 12.81 10.73 19.10
C LEU A 21 12.18 11.99 18.51
N LEU A 22 10.97 11.87 17.95
CA LEU A 22 10.25 13.02 17.38
C LEU A 22 9.96 14.09 18.44
N LYS A 23 9.49 13.65 19.62
CA LYS A 23 9.20 14.56 20.75
C LYS A 23 10.46 15.21 21.30
N ASP A 24 11.57 14.48 21.33
CA ASP A 24 12.81 14.96 21.91
C ASP A 24 13.57 15.94 21.01
N LEU A 25 13.22 16.02 19.71
CA LEU A 25 13.74 17.06 18.81
C LEU A 25 13.47 18.47 19.37
N ASP A 26 12.35 18.69 20.06
CA ASP A 26 11.99 19.98 20.63
C ASP A 26 12.90 20.37 21.81
N LYS A 27 13.55 19.39 22.45
CA LYS A 27 14.49 19.60 23.56
C LYS A 27 15.90 19.98 23.09
N LEU A 28 16.22 19.80 21.82
CA LEU A 28 17.53 20.03 21.23
C LEU A 28 17.74 21.51 20.85
N ASN A 29 17.75 22.37 21.85
CA ASN A 29 17.78 23.83 21.66
C ASN A 29 19.05 24.36 20.94
N LEU A 30 20.14 23.58 21.00
CA LEU A 30 21.42 23.95 20.35
C LEU A 30 21.58 23.39 18.96
N TRP A 31 20.60 22.63 18.48
CA TRP A 31 20.64 22.09 17.12
C TRP A 31 20.11 23.11 16.11
N PRO A 32 20.76 23.23 14.94
CA PRO A 32 20.23 24.06 13.85
C PRO A 32 18.81 23.60 13.44
N GLU A 33 17.91 24.54 13.26
CA GLU A 33 16.51 24.25 12.94
C GLU A 33 16.36 23.40 11.68
N LYS A 34 17.20 23.66 10.65
CA LYS A 34 17.25 22.85 9.42
C LYS A 34 17.50 21.37 9.71
N VAL A 35 18.37 21.05 10.68
CA VAL A 35 18.67 19.66 11.04
C VAL A 35 17.49 19.00 11.76
N LYS A 36 16.80 19.72 12.64
CA LYS A 36 15.58 19.22 13.28
C LYS A 36 14.50 18.92 12.26
N VAL A 37 14.27 19.79 11.30
CA VAL A 37 13.31 19.57 10.21
C VAL A 37 13.68 18.33 9.38
N MET A 38 14.96 18.15 9.06
CA MET A 38 15.42 16.95 8.34
C MET A 38 15.15 15.68 9.15
N GLN A 39 15.42 15.68 10.46
CA GLN A 39 15.16 14.53 11.34
C GLN A 39 13.66 14.24 11.47
N LYS A 40 12.84 15.28 11.61
CA LYS A 40 11.38 15.15 11.65
C LYS A 40 10.83 14.52 10.36
N ASN A 41 11.31 14.99 9.21
CA ASN A 41 10.91 14.45 7.91
C ASN A 41 11.40 13.01 7.71
N TRP A 42 12.58 12.67 8.22
CA TRP A 42 13.11 11.30 8.17
C TRP A 42 12.31 10.34 9.03
N ILE A 43 11.90 10.73 10.24
CA ILE A 43 11.03 9.93 11.10
C ILE A 43 9.66 9.75 10.43
N GLY A 44 9.16 10.77 9.75
CA GLY A 44 8.03 10.68 8.83
C GLY A 44 6.72 10.22 9.49
N LYS A 45 6.36 10.81 10.65
CA LYS A 45 5.07 10.51 11.28
C LYS A 45 3.93 10.85 10.36
N SER A 46 3.13 9.84 9.98
CA SER A 46 1.90 10.00 9.21
C SER A 46 0.69 9.68 10.08
N LEU A 47 -0.40 10.41 9.84
CA LEU A 47 -1.71 10.12 10.43
C LEU A 47 -2.58 9.47 9.36
N GLY A 48 -3.32 8.44 9.76
CA GLY A 48 -4.21 7.73 8.85
C GLY A 48 -5.28 6.95 9.59
N ALA A 49 -6.07 6.21 8.82
CA ALA A 49 -7.12 5.36 9.34
C ALA A 49 -6.89 3.91 8.90
N GLU A 50 -7.22 2.97 9.75
CA GLU A 50 -7.34 1.56 9.39
C GLU A 50 -8.77 1.28 8.96
N ILE A 51 -8.93 0.72 7.77
CA ILE A 51 -10.23 0.39 7.18
C ILE A 51 -10.29 -1.12 6.96
N LYS A 52 -11.40 -1.75 7.38
CA LYS A 52 -11.62 -3.18 7.27
C LYS A 52 -12.48 -3.49 6.05
N PHE A 53 -11.90 -4.15 5.07
CA PHE A 53 -12.62 -4.68 3.90
C PHE A 53 -12.97 -6.14 4.13
N LYS A 54 -14.27 -6.46 4.14
CA LYS A 54 -14.71 -7.85 4.29
C LYS A 54 -14.43 -8.61 3.01
N ILE A 55 -13.79 -9.80 3.12
CA ILE A 55 -13.63 -10.69 1.98
C ILE A 55 -15.00 -11.29 1.65
N SER A 56 -15.45 -11.10 0.40
CA SER A 56 -16.78 -11.54 -0.05
C SER A 56 -16.98 -13.03 0.20
N ASN A 57 -18.15 -13.38 0.72
CA ASN A 57 -18.54 -14.75 1.07
C ASN A 57 -17.66 -15.39 2.18
N GLN A 58 -16.94 -14.61 2.95
CA GLN A 58 -16.14 -15.07 4.07
C GLN A 58 -16.39 -14.20 5.31
N SER A 59 -16.08 -14.73 6.50
CA SER A 59 -16.09 -13.98 7.76
C SER A 59 -14.77 -13.26 8.04
N LYS A 60 -13.87 -13.18 7.06
CA LYS A 60 -12.53 -12.60 7.19
C LYS A 60 -12.50 -11.18 6.64
N PHE A 61 -11.57 -10.39 7.16
CA PHE A 61 -11.32 -9.01 6.74
C PHE A 61 -9.88 -8.85 6.28
N LEU A 62 -9.68 -7.90 5.35
CA LEU A 62 -8.41 -7.28 5.06
C LEU A 62 -8.37 -5.94 5.78
N ASN A 63 -7.35 -5.73 6.60
CA ASN A 63 -7.09 -4.44 7.22
C ASN A 63 -6.20 -3.63 6.28
N ILE A 64 -6.60 -2.43 5.99
CA ILE A 64 -5.87 -1.53 5.09
C ILE A 64 -5.67 -0.22 5.81
N PHE A 65 -4.40 0.16 6.00
CA PHE A 65 -4.05 1.49 6.49
C PHE A 65 -3.99 2.47 5.32
N THR A 66 -4.57 3.65 5.48
CA THR A 66 -4.52 4.73 4.50
C THR A 66 -4.33 6.08 5.17
N THR A 67 -3.58 6.96 4.54
CA THR A 67 -3.49 8.38 4.90
C THR A 67 -4.56 9.23 4.23
N ARG A 68 -5.30 8.66 3.26
CA ARG A 68 -6.36 9.33 2.50
C ARG A 68 -7.70 8.58 2.63
N PRO A 69 -8.28 8.49 3.84
CA PRO A 69 -9.58 7.83 4.05
C PRO A 69 -10.74 8.53 3.32
N ASP A 70 -10.58 9.81 2.98
CA ASP A 70 -11.51 10.63 2.19
C ASP A 70 -11.76 10.05 0.79
N THR A 71 -10.79 9.36 0.19
CA THR A 71 -10.89 8.81 -1.16
C THR A 71 -11.57 7.44 -1.24
N ILE A 72 -12.02 6.88 -0.13
CA ILE A 72 -12.56 5.51 -0.06
C ILE A 72 -13.70 5.24 -1.05
N TYR A 73 -14.57 6.23 -1.29
CA TYR A 73 -15.68 6.10 -2.24
C TYR A 73 -15.22 5.83 -3.68
N GLY A 74 -14.00 6.24 -4.01
CA GLY A 74 -13.32 5.99 -5.29
C GLY A 74 -12.54 4.70 -5.36
N ALA A 75 -12.57 3.86 -4.31
CA ALA A 75 -11.86 2.59 -4.29
C ALA A 75 -12.43 1.63 -5.34
N THR A 76 -11.60 1.16 -6.27
CA THR A 76 -12.01 0.30 -7.38
C THR A 76 -11.27 -1.03 -7.45
N PHE A 77 -10.18 -1.17 -6.72
CA PHE A 77 -9.46 -2.42 -6.53
C PHE A 77 -8.76 -2.45 -5.18
N ILE A 78 -8.41 -3.63 -4.73
CA ILE A 78 -7.50 -3.85 -3.62
C ILE A 78 -6.23 -4.47 -4.18
N ALA A 79 -5.08 -3.99 -3.75
CA ALA A 79 -3.81 -4.59 -4.07
C ALA A 79 -3.13 -5.09 -2.79
N VAL A 80 -2.57 -6.30 -2.87
CA VAL A 80 -1.81 -6.93 -1.79
C VAL A 80 -0.40 -7.26 -2.27
N SER A 81 0.55 -7.30 -1.35
CA SER A 81 1.90 -7.75 -1.65
C SER A 81 1.92 -9.25 -1.96
N ILE A 82 2.93 -9.71 -2.66
CA ILE A 82 3.13 -11.13 -2.96
C ILE A 82 3.34 -11.98 -1.69
N ASN A 83 3.83 -11.37 -0.61
CA ASN A 83 4.09 -12.04 0.65
C ASN A 83 2.89 -12.01 1.61
N HIS A 84 1.82 -11.29 1.27
CA HIS A 84 0.63 -11.19 2.11
C HIS A 84 0.02 -12.58 2.39
N PRO A 85 -0.44 -12.86 3.63
CA PRO A 85 -0.98 -14.18 4.01
C PRO A 85 -2.15 -14.69 3.14
N ILE A 86 -2.93 -13.78 2.53
CA ILE A 86 -4.04 -14.14 1.65
C ILE A 86 -3.55 -14.82 0.37
N VAL A 87 -2.35 -14.45 -0.13
CA VAL A 87 -1.76 -15.02 -1.34
C VAL A 87 -1.44 -16.50 -1.10
N LYS A 88 -0.71 -16.81 -0.02
CA LYS A 88 -0.36 -18.20 0.36
C LYS A 88 -1.57 -19.10 0.64
N LYS A 89 -2.72 -18.50 1.00
CA LYS A 89 -3.94 -19.27 1.27
C LYS A 89 -4.74 -19.60 0.01
N ASN A 90 -4.52 -18.87 -1.08
CA ASN A 90 -5.36 -18.97 -2.28
C ASN A 90 -4.59 -19.38 -3.54
N LEU A 91 -3.27 -19.35 -3.51
CA LEU A 91 -2.41 -19.77 -4.61
C LEU A 91 -1.44 -20.86 -4.15
N SER A 92 -1.07 -21.74 -5.07
CA SER A 92 -0.02 -22.73 -4.87
C SER A 92 1.36 -22.09 -4.89
N ASP A 93 2.37 -22.73 -4.33
CA ASP A 93 3.75 -22.26 -4.35
C ASP A 93 4.27 -22.06 -5.79
N LEU A 94 3.86 -22.94 -6.73
CA LEU A 94 4.22 -22.83 -8.15
C LEU A 94 3.67 -21.56 -8.80
N GLU A 95 2.44 -21.16 -8.48
CA GLU A 95 1.84 -19.93 -8.97
C GLU A 95 2.52 -18.70 -8.37
N ILE A 96 2.82 -18.75 -7.07
CA ILE A 96 3.55 -17.67 -6.37
C ILE A 96 4.94 -17.49 -6.97
N ASP A 97 5.68 -18.57 -7.20
CA ASP A 97 7.02 -18.50 -7.80
C ASP A 97 6.99 -17.98 -9.24
N LYS A 98 5.94 -18.31 -10.00
CA LYS A 98 5.74 -17.76 -11.33
C LYS A 98 5.53 -16.24 -11.29
N ILE A 99 4.65 -15.76 -10.40
CA ILE A 99 4.39 -14.33 -10.23
C ILE A 99 5.66 -13.59 -9.77
N LYS A 100 6.42 -14.16 -8.82
CA LYS A 100 7.69 -13.59 -8.38
C LYS A 100 8.68 -13.42 -9.53
N LYS A 101 8.80 -14.42 -10.40
CA LYS A 101 9.67 -14.34 -11.58
C LYS A 101 9.22 -13.27 -12.57
N GLU A 102 7.91 -13.03 -12.70
CA GLU A 102 7.38 -11.98 -13.56
C GLU A 102 7.59 -10.58 -12.95
N PHE A 103 7.66 -10.47 -11.63
CA PHE A 103 8.00 -9.21 -10.94
C PHE A 103 9.50 -8.96 -10.88
N ASP A 104 10.32 -10.01 -10.99
CA ASP A 104 11.77 -9.92 -10.87
C ASP A 104 12.38 -9.08 -12.01
N GLY A 105 13.25 -8.14 -11.63
CA GLY A 105 13.88 -7.23 -12.57
C GLY A 105 13.01 -6.10 -13.13
N ILE A 106 11.74 -6.00 -12.70
CA ILE A 106 10.85 -4.90 -13.06
C ILE A 106 11.06 -3.72 -12.11
N ASP A 107 11.28 -2.56 -12.69
CA ASP A 107 11.32 -1.30 -11.94
C ASP A 107 9.87 -0.90 -11.58
N ASN A 108 9.53 -1.06 -10.31
CA ASN A 108 8.19 -0.81 -9.80
C ASN A 108 7.72 0.65 -9.96
N ASP A 109 8.67 1.59 -10.15
CA ASP A 109 8.33 2.99 -10.41
C ASP A 109 7.92 3.22 -11.87
N LYS A 110 8.44 2.41 -12.79
CA LYS A 110 8.18 2.53 -14.22
C LYS A 110 7.04 1.66 -14.72
N GLU A 111 6.89 0.46 -14.14
CA GLU A 111 5.87 -0.46 -14.60
C GLU A 111 5.09 -1.09 -13.43
N LYS A 112 3.77 -0.85 -13.43
CA LYS A 112 2.84 -1.42 -12.45
C LYS A 112 2.31 -2.74 -12.98
N LEU A 113 2.70 -3.85 -12.30
CA LEU A 113 2.22 -5.19 -12.61
C LEU A 113 1.29 -5.72 -11.53
N GLY A 114 0.30 -6.51 -11.94
CA GLY A 114 -0.61 -7.15 -11.01
C GLY A 114 -1.25 -8.41 -11.54
N PHE A 115 -1.54 -9.33 -10.63
CA PHE A 115 -2.26 -10.57 -10.89
C PHE A 115 -3.55 -10.60 -10.11
N LYS A 116 -4.68 -10.69 -10.82
CA LYS A 116 -5.98 -10.81 -10.19
C LYS A 116 -6.11 -12.19 -9.54
N ILE A 117 -6.42 -12.23 -8.26
CA ILE A 117 -6.82 -13.47 -7.60
C ILE A 117 -8.34 -13.63 -7.65
N ASN A 118 -8.82 -14.88 -7.56
CA ASN A 118 -10.25 -15.16 -7.63
C ASN A 118 -10.97 -14.86 -6.30
N LEU A 119 -10.76 -13.65 -5.80
CA LEU A 119 -11.37 -13.11 -4.60
C LEU A 119 -11.80 -11.66 -4.82
N ASN A 120 -12.86 -11.28 -4.11
CA ASN A 120 -13.29 -9.90 -4.02
C ASN A 120 -13.44 -9.50 -2.56
N CYS A 121 -13.41 -8.19 -2.28
CA CYS A 121 -13.86 -7.62 -1.03
C CYS A 121 -15.16 -6.86 -1.22
N ASP A 122 -16.00 -6.86 -0.21
CA ASP A 122 -17.15 -5.98 -0.14
C ASP A 122 -16.67 -4.58 0.26
N HIS A 123 -17.12 -3.56 -0.46
CA HIS A 123 -16.78 -2.18 -0.11
C HIS A 123 -17.45 -1.83 1.24
N PRO A 124 -16.73 -1.22 2.20
CA PRO A 124 -17.25 -1.03 3.57
C PRO A 124 -18.45 -0.07 3.66
N ILE A 125 -18.67 0.78 2.65
CA ILE A 125 -19.70 1.81 2.66
C ILE A 125 -20.71 1.61 1.51
N LEU A 126 -20.23 1.25 0.32
CA LEU A 126 -21.05 1.13 -0.88
C LEU A 126 -21.42 -0.34 -1.13
N ASP A 127 -22.60 -0.58 -1.69
CA ASP A 127 -23.00 -1.94 -2.12
C ASP A 127 -22.32 -2.31 -3.43
N LYS A 128 -21.01 -2.56 -3.36
CA LYS A 128 -20.20 -3.03 -4.49
C LYS A 128 -19.10 -3.98 -4.04
N LYS A 129 -18.70 -4.87 -4.95
CA LYS A 129 -17.56 -5.75 -4.78
C LYS A 129 -16.34 -5.20 -5.48
N ILE A 130 -15.19 -5.30 -4.83
CA ILE A 130 -13.91 -4.80 -5.31
C ILE A 130 -12.97 -5.98 -5.53
N PRO A 131 -12.36 -6.14 -6.72
CA PRO A 131 -11.43 -7.23 -7.00
C PRO A 131 -10.12 -7.06 -6.23
N ILE A 132 -9.48 -8.20 -5.92
CA ILE A 132 -8.19 -8.22 -5.26
C ILE A 132 -7.11 -8.61 -6.28
N TYR A 133 -6.01 -7.85 -6.27
CA TYR A 133 -4.82 -8.08 -7.09
C TYR A 133 -3.59 -8.29 -6.20
N ILE A 134 -2.67 -9.13 -6.64
CA ILE A 134 -1.29 -9.12 -6.16
C ILE A 134 -0.57 -8.10 -7.03
N ALA A 135 0.11 -7.11 -6.43
CA ALA A 135 0.76 -6.06 -7.20
C ALA A 135 2.20 -5.82 -6.74
N ASN A 136 3.09 -5.55 -7.72
CA ASN A 136 4.52 -5.39 -7.49
C ASN A 136 4.88 -4.12 -6.68
N PHE A 137 4.00 -3.12 -6.68
CA PHE A 137 4.23 -1.84 -6.02
C PHE A 137 3.70 -1.77 -4.57
N VAL A 138 3.12 -2.85 -4.05
CA VAL A 138 2.66 -2.91 -2.65
C VAL A 138 3.80 -3.38 -1.75
N LEU A 139 4.19 -2.53 -0.81
CA LEU A 139 5.27 -2.81 0.14
C LEU A 139 4.77 -3.61 1.33
N ASP A 140 5.49 -4.66 1.71
CA ASP A 140 5.20 -5.48 2.91
C ASP A 140 5.32 -4.68 4.21
N THR A 141 6.15 -3.65 4.20
CA THR A 141 6.48 -2.84 5.38
C THR A 141 5.50 -1.71 5.65
N TYR A 142 4.56 -1.47 4.73
CA TYR A 142 3.56 -0.42 4.88
C TYR A 142 2.19 -1.02 5.22
N GLY A 143 1.65 -0.64 6.38
CA GLY A 143 0.44 -1.26 6.90
C GLY A 143 0.62 -2.78 7.08
N GLU A 144 -0.36 -3.54 6.62
CA GLU A 144 -0.32 -5.01 6.63
C GLU A 144 0.02 -5.60 5.24
N GLY A 145 0.66 -4.82 4.35
CA GLY A 145 0.95 -5.26 2.99
C GLY A 145 -0.29 -5.31 2.08
N ALA A 146 -1.27 -4.44 2.36
CA ALA A 146 -2.49 -4.28 1.57
C ALA A 146 -2.86 -2.81 1.43
N ILE A 147 -3.34 -2.42 0.24
CA ILE A 147 -3.86 -1.07 -0.06
C ILE A 147 -5.19 -1.18 -0.81
N PHE A 148 -6.01 -0.14 -0.74
CA PHE A 148 -7.08 0.06 -1.73
C PHE A 148 -6.65 1.08 -2.77
N GLY A 149 -7.01 0.85 -4.01
CA GLY A 149 -6.65 1.73 -5.13
C GLY A 149 -7.76 2.73 -5.43
N CYS A 150 -7.36 4.01 -5.49
CA CYS A 150 -8.19 5.16 -5.85
C CYS A 150 -7.68 5.83 -7.12
N PRO A 151 -7.95 5.30 -8.30
CA PRO A 151 -7.31 5.73 -9.55
C PRO A 151 -7.48 7.21 -9.90
N ALA A 152 -8.57 7.85 -9.47
CA ALA A 152 -8.78 9.27 -9.76
C ALA A 152 -7.89 10.21 -8.91
N HIS A 153 -7.30 9.70 -7.80
CA HIS A 153 -6.62 10.49 -6.77
C HIS A 153 -5.20 10.01 -6.45
N ASP A 154 -4.65 9.08 -7.23
CA ASP A 154 -3.29 8.56 -7.08
C ASP A 154 -2.74 8.15 -8.46
N VAL A 155 -1.59 8.69 -8.84
CA VAL A 155 -0.95 8.46 -10.15
C VAL A 155 -0.65 6.98 -10.38
N ARG A 156 -0.12 6.30 -9.36
CA ARG A 156 0.23 4.88 -9.40
C ARG A 156 -1.02 4.02 -9.63
N ASP A 157 -2.10 4.32 -8.89
CA ASP A 157 -3.36 3.59 -8.99
C ASP A 157 -4.04 3.86 -10.35
N TYR A 158 -3.88 5.08 -10.89
CA TYR A 158 -4.40 5.45 -12.21
C TYR A 158 -3.71 4.67 -13.34
N GLU A 159 -2.38 4.59 -13.32
CA GLU A 159 -1.62 3.79 -14.29
C GLU A 159 -2.03 2.32 -14.25
N PHE A 160 -2.15 1.78 -13.04
CA PHE A 160 -2.61 0.40 -12.83
C PHE A 160 -4.02 0.19 -13.35
N ALA A 161 -4.95 1.07 -13.00
CA ALA A 161 -6.34 0.96 -13.44
C ALA A 161 -6.48 1.05 -14.96
N LYS A 162 -5.72 1.92 -15.62
CA LYS A 162 -5.66 1.97 -17.08
C LYS A 162 -5.17 0.67 -17.70
N LYS A 163 -4.07 0.12 -17.15
CA LYS A 163 -3.49 -1.14 -17.65
C LYS A 163 -4.45 -2.32 -17.54
N TYR A 164 -5.20 -2.39 -16.44
CA TYR A 164 -6.12 -3.51 -16.17
C TYR A 164 -7.59 -3.20 -16.46
N SER A 165 -7.87 -2.08 -17.13
CA SER A 165 -9.22 -1.63 -17.50
C SER A 165 -10.19 -1.58 -16.31
N LEU A 166 -9.69 -1.08 -15.16
CA LEU A 166 -10.47 -0.89 -13.94
C LEU A 166 -11.20 0.45 -13.97
N PRO A 167 -12.34 0.59 -13.28
CA PRO A 167 -13.05 1.86 -13.19
C PRO A 167 -12.19 2.96 -12.56
N ILE A 168 -12.31 4.18 -13.06
CA ILE A 168 -11.70 5.39 -12.50
C ILE A 168 -12.84 6.30 -12.06
N ILE A 169 -12.97 6.52 -10.75
CA ILE A 169 -14.11 7.22 -10.14
C ILE A 169 -13.60 8.44 -9.40
N LYS A 170 -13.94 9.62 -9.89
CA LYS A 170 -13.66 10.91 -9.24
C LYS A 170 -14.61 11.07 -8.05
N VAL A 171 -14.10 11.34 -6.86
CA VAL A 171 -14.87 11.48 -5.61
C VAL A 171 -14.54 12.73 -4.82
N ILE A 172 -13.51 13.45 -5.22
CA ILE A 172 -13.16 14.76 -4.69
C ILE A 172 -13.23 15.74 -5.85
N ASP A 173 -13.93 16.86 -5.66
CA ASP A 173 -13.96 17.93 -6.63
C ASP A 173 -12.64 18.70 -6.63
N CYS A 174 -12.17 19.02 -7.80
CA CYS A 174 -11.10 19.98 -8.02
C CYS A 174 -11.39 20.79 -9.29
N ASP A 175 -10.83 21.98 -9.39
CA ASP A 175 -11.03 22.91 -10.51
C ASP A 175 -10.36 22.42 -11.82
N ASP A 176 -9.49 21.42 -11.74
CA ASP A 176 -8.84 20.82 -12.89
C ASP A 176 -9.48 19.44 -13.19
N ASP A 177 -9.94 19.25 -14.44
CA ASP A 177 -10.49 17.97 -14.89
C ASP A 177 -9.43 16.94 -15.26
N GLN A 178 -8.15 17.26 -15.09
CA GLN A 178 -7.08 16.30 -15.34
C GLN A 178 -7.04 15.25 -14.21
N LEU A 179 -7.13 13.98 -14.58
CA LEU A 179 -6.95 12.84 -13.69
C LEU A 179 -5.56 12.22 -13.92
N PRO A 180 -4.91 11.76 -12.88
CA PRO A 180 -5.22 11.84 -11.43
C PRO A 180 -4.80 13.17 -10.81
N PHE A 181 -5.44 13.55 -9.70
CA PHE A 181 -5.06 14.74 -8.93
C PHE A 181 -5.05 14.47 -7.43
#